data_4e0228716459be42719bf5bbd997ab53
#
_entry.id   4e0228716459be42719bf5bbd997ab53
#
_cell.length_a   1.000
_cell.length_b   1.000
_cell.length_c   1.000
_cell.angle_alpha   90.00
_cell.angle_beta   90.00
_cell.angle_gamma   90.00
#
_symmetry.space_group_name_H-M   'P 1'
#
loop_
_entity.id
_entity.type
_entity.pdbx_description
1 polymer ?
#
loop_
_entity_poly.entity_id
_entity_poly.type
_entity_poly.pdbx_seq_one_letter_code
_entity_poly.pdbx_strand_id
1 'polypeptide(L)'
;METIELTRKELYDKVWTTPVSKLIQEYALSTEGIKKLCKQFEIPMPDGGYWMRLKFNKKINKTMFNPVFGGVDKIVLTIREEGNSVNLDQPPLTIRTKEIENDPKAPLVVPNKINKPDLLTLQTKEYWAESKGNVFYDKYKKLRYPIRVGDKHRERALCFMDAFTKLLRYRGHTIAKDNYQTCVLIDGIYIEFHLREATKRVPPTTEHSFSQYVPTGEFILK
;
A
#
# COMPACT_ATOMS: atom_id res chain seq x y z
N MET A 1 1.19 17.92 -16.89
CA MET A 1 -0.24 17.52 -16.81
C MET A 1 -1.04 18.59 -17.54
N GLU A 2 -1.74 18.19 -18.57
CA GLU A 2 -2.60 19.08 -19.35
C GLU A 2 -3.94 19.24 -18.62
N THR A 3 -4.44 20.47 -18.54
CA THR A 3 -5.72 20.77 -17.90
C THR A 3 -6.69 21.35 -18.92
N ILE A 4 -7.96 20.99 -18.81
CA ILE A 4 -9.05 21.53 -19.62
C ILE A 4 -10.02 22.25 -18.70
N GLU A 5 -10.53 23.38 -19.19
CA GLU A 5 -11.59 24.12 -18.52
C GLU A 5 -12.94 23.81 -19.20
N LEU A 6 -13.93 23.44 -18.41
CA LEU A 6 -15.28 23.13 -18.85
C LEU A 6 -16.27 24.00 -18.09
N THR A 7 -17.37 24.34 -18.78
CA THR A 7 -18.56 24.91 -18.16
C THR A 7 -19.39 23.81 -17.49
N ARG A 8 -20.31 24.15 -16.58
CA ARG A 8 -21.27 23.22 -15.99
C ARG A 8 -22.11 22.51 -17.06
N LYS A 9 -22.49 23.24 -18.11
CA LYS A 9 -23.27 22.69 -19.23
C LYS A 9 -22.49 21.65 -20.01
N GLU A 10 -21.24 21.93 -20.34
CA GLU A 10 -20.35 20.97 -21.02
C GLU A 10 -20.13 19.70 -20.21
N LEU A 11 -19.91 19.83 -18.90
CA LEU A 11 -19.79 18.66 -18.04
C LEU A 11 -21.12 17.89 -17.93
N TYR A 12 -22.28 18.60 -17.85
CA TYR A 12 -23.59 17.97 -17.89
C TYR A 12 -23.77 17.17 -19.20
N ASP A 13 -23.47 17.75 -20.33
CA ASP A 13 -23.60 17.07 -21.63
C ASP A 13 -22.66 15.84 -21.69
N LYS A 14 -21.43 15.96 -21.21
CA LYS A 14 -20.48 14.84 -21.13
C LYS A 14 -20.98 13.67 -20.25
N VAL A 15 -21.50 13.93 -19.06
CA VAL A 15 -22.00 12.85 -18.17
C VAL A 15 -23.28 12.18 -18.64
N TRP A 16 -24.06 12.85 -19.52
CA TRP A 16 -25.26 12.29 -20.14
C TRP A 16 -25.02 11.65 -21.52
N THR A 17 -23.86 11.86 -22.13
CA THR A 17 -23.47 11.24 -23.40
C THR A 17 -22.45 10.14 -23.25
N THR A 18 -21.65 10.20 -22.18
CA THR A 18 -20.53 9.27 -21.96
C THR A 18 -20.64 8.64 -20.57
N PRO A 19 -20.57 7.28 -20.45
CA PRO A 19 -20.55 6.61 -19.16
C PRO A 19 -19.38 7.08 -18.29
N VAL A 20 -19.61 7.18 -16.97
CA VAL A 20 -18.57 7.60 -16.01
C VAL A 20 -17.31 6.74 -16.12
N SER A 21 -17.46 5.44 -16.41
CA SER A 21 -16.33 4.53 -16.63
C SER A 21 -15.42 4.92 -17.81
N LYS A 22 -15.95 5.63 -18.80
CA LYS A 22 -15.15 6.19 -19.90
C LYS A 22 -14.58 7.55 -19.53
N LEU A 23 -15.35 8.39 -18.83
CA LEU A 23 -14.87 9.70 -18.36
C LEU A 23 -13.66 9.59 -17.44
N ILE A 24 -13.60 8.57 -16.59
CA ILE A 24 -12.42 8.32 -15.74
C ILE A 24 -11.18 7.86 -16.52
N GLN A 25 -11.34 7.41 -17.76
CA GLN A 25 -10.22 7.12 -18.65
C GLN A 25 -9.70 8.40 -19.34
N GLU A 26 -10.58 9.36 -19.59
CA GLU A 26 -10.26 10.65 -20.21
C GLU A 26 -9.66 11.64 -19.19
N TYR A 27 -10.22 11.68 -17.98
CA TYR A 27 -9.81 12.62 -16.93
C TYR A 27 -9.12 11.90 -15.76
N ALA A 28 -8.19 12.60 -15.10
CA ALA A 28 -7.47 12.09 -13.95
C ALA A 28 -8.33 12.15 -12.66
N LEU A 29 -9.57 11.67 -12.73
CA LEU A 29 -10.50 11.59 -11.59
C LEU A 29 -11.00 10.17 -11.40
N SER A 30 -11.36 9.85 -10.17
CA SER A 30 -12.07 8.60 -9.85
C SER A 30 -13.57 8.73 -10.14
N THR A 31 -14.28 7.59 -10.14
CA THR A 31 -15.75 7.58 -10.23
C THR A 31 -16.38 8.44 -9.13
N GLU A 32 -15.87 8.35 -7.90
CA GLU A 32 -16.35 9.15 -6.78
C GLU A 32 -15.95 10.61 -6.91
N GLY A 33 -14.79 10.92 -7.50
CA GLY A 33 -14.37 12.29 -7.81
C GLY A 33 -15.34 12.97 -8.79
N ILE A 34 -15.72 12.28 -9.86
CA ILE A 34 -16.71 12.81 -10.83
C ILE A 34 -18.06 13.02 -10.15
N LYS A 35 -18.53 12.08 -9.30
CA LYS A 35 -19.79 12.23 -8.56
C LYS A 35 -19.76 13.42 -7.60
N LYS A 36 -18.67 13.60 -6.84
CA LYS A 36 -18.49 14.74 -5.93
C LYS A 36 -18.48 16.06 -6.69
N LEU A 37 -17.76 16.10 -7.82
CA LEU A 37 -17.71 17.26 -8.69
C LEU A 37 -19.09 17.63 -9.21
N CYS A 38 -19.84 16.67 -9.78
CA CYS A 38 -21.19 16.88 -10.23
C CYS A 38 -22.12 17.38 -9.11
N LYS A 39 -21.99 16.82 -7.90
CA LYS A 39 -22.75 17.26 -6.72
C LYS A 39 -22.39 18.71 -6.32
N GLN A 40 -21.10 19.06 -6.31
CA GLN A 40 -20.61 20.40 -5.97
C GLN A 40 -21.13 21.46 -6.94
N PHE A 41 -21.20 21.14 -8.23
CA PHE A 41 -21.67 22.04 -9.27
C PHE A 41 -23.16 21.88 -9.62
N GLU A 42 -23.92 21.15 -8.79
CA GLU A 42 -25.35 20.88 -8.96
C GLU A 42 -25.70 20.32 -10.35
N ILE A 43 -24.86 19.44 -10.87
CA ILE A 43 -25.05 18.77 -12.15
C ILE A 43 -25.75 17.44 -11.92
N PRO A 44 -26.97 17.23 -12.43
CA PRO A 44 -27.68 15.95 -12.30
C PRO A 44 -26.98 14.88 -13.13
N MET A 45 -26.80 13.70 -12.52
CA MET A 45 -26.18 12.54 -13.15
C MET A 45 -27.21 11.49 -13.56
N PRO A 46 -26.90 10.66 -14.58
CA PRO A 46 -27.71 9.52 -14.94
C PRO A 46 -27.78 8.50 -13.77
N ASP A 47 -28.94 7.87 -13.60
CA ASP A 47 -29.10 6.78 -12.64
C ASP A 47 -28.39 5.50 -13.08
N GLY A 48 -28.22 4.55 -12.14
CA GLY A 48 -27.48 3.30 -12.39
C GLY A 48 -28.05 2.41 -13.50
N GLY A 49 -29.32 2.61 -13.90
CA GLY A 49 -29.95 1.85 -14.97
C GLY A 49 -30.04 2.60 -16.33
N TYR A 50 -29.62 3.86 -16.38
CA TYR A 50 -29.78 4.71 -17.54
C TYR A 50 -29.13 4.13 -18.80
N TRP A 51 -27.88 3.75 -18.73
CA TRP A 51 -27.10 3.22 -19.86
C TRP A 51 -27.64 1.89 -20.38
N MET A 52 -28.14 1.05 -19.48
CA MET A 52 -28.76 -0.22 -19.86
C MET A 52 -30.09 0.05 -20.58
N ARG A 53 -30.93 0.96 -20.08
CA ARG A 53 -32.19 1.35 -20.76
C ARG A 53 -31.93 1.97 -22.12
N LEU A 54 -30.91 2.80 -22.24
CA LEU A 54 -30.50 3.39 -23.50
C LEU A 54 -30.08 2.34 -24.52
N LYS A 55 -29.25 1.36 -24.09
CA LYS A 55 -28.78 0.25 -24.95
C LYS A 55 -29.94 -0.61 -25.51
N PHE A 56 -30.98 -0.80 -24.72
CA PHE A 56 -32.15 -1.59 -25.11
C PHE A 56 -33.34 -0.77 -25.61
N ASN A 57 -33.14 0.48 -26.02
CA ASN A 57 -34.17 1.40 -26.52
C ASN A 57 -35.40 1.50 -25.60
N LYS A 58 -35.20 1.40 -24.28
CA LYS A 58 -36.27 1.57 -23.29
C LYS A 58 -36.43 3.04 -22.93
N LYS A 59 -37.59 3.39 -22.40
CA LYS A 59 -37.89 4.75 -21.94
C LYS A 59 -36.83 5.18 -20.91
N ILE A 60 -36.20 6.34 -21.19
CA ILE A 60 -35.17 6.95 -20.33
C ILE A 60 -35.72 8.27 -19.77
N ASN A 61 -35.39 8.55 -18.52
CA ASN A 61 -35.65 9.84 -17.89
C ASN A 61 -34.35 10.61 -17.80
N LYS A 62 -34.23 11.71 -18.54
CA LYS A 62 -33.09 12.61 -18.45
C LYS A 62 -33.51 13.81 -17.60
N THR A 63 -32.82 14.04 -16.48
CA THR A 63 -33.02 15.21 -15.61
C THR A 63 -32.51 16.45 -16.36
N MET A 64 -33.34 17.48 -16.49
CA MET A 64 -32.98 18.69 -17.18
C MET A 64 -31.85 19.45 -16.44
N PHE A 65 -31.00 20.11 -17.22
CA PHE A 65 -29.98 21.01 -16.71
C PHE A 65 -30.62 22.26 -16.12
N ASN A 66 -30.21 22.60 -14.89
CA ASN A 66 -30.59 23.87 -14.28
C ASN A 66 -29.52 24.94 -14.58
N PRO A 67 -29.84 25.98 -15.37
CA PRO A 67 -28.88 27.04 -15.69
C PRO A 67 -28.59 27.97 -14.51
N VAL A 68 -29.48 28.02 -13.50
CA VAL A 68 -29.32 28.90 -12.35
C VAL A 68 -28.32 28.23 -11.35
N PHE A 69 -27.22 28.89 -11.10
CA PHE A 69 -26.19 28.47 -10.16
C PHE A 69 -25.54 29.67 -9.48
N GLY A 70 -25.39 29.61 -8.17
CA GLY A 70 -24.83 30.73 -7.39
C GLY A 70 -23.32 30.81 -7.36
N GLY A 71 -22.59 29.90 -8.01
CA GLY A 71 -21.14 29.82 -8.04
C GLY A 71 -20.51 30.18 -9.38
N VAL A 72 -19.19 30.03 -9.45
CA VAL A 72 -18.41 30.21 -10.68
C VAL A 72 -18.67 29.04 -11.63
N ASP A 73 -19.09 29.31 -12.87
CA ASP A 73 -19.35 28.32 -13.92
C ASP A 73 -18.06 27.93 -14.66
N LYS A 74 -17.04 27.50 -13.87
CA LYS A 74 -15.74 27.12 -14.41
C LYS A 74 -15.23 25.89 -13.66
N ILE A 75 -15.04 24.81 -14.38
CA ILE A 75 -14.59 23.52 -13.86
C ILE A 75 -13.27 23.19 -14.55
N VAL A 76 -12.21 23.02 -13.75
CA VAL A 76 -10.89 22.66 -14.26
C VAL A 76 -10.71 21.16 -14.05
N LEU A 77 -10.49 20.42 -15.13
CA LEU A 77 -10.19 18.99 -15.11
C LEU A 77 -8.79 18.75 -15.66
N THR A 78 -8.09 17.80 -15.05
CA THR A 78 -6.80 17.32 -15.56
C THR A 78 -7.03 16.18 -16.53
N ILE A 79 -6.47 16.28 -17.74
CA ILE A 79 -6.51 15.20 -18.73
C ILE A 79 -5.58 14.08 -18.26
N ARG A 80 -6.03 12.85 -18.44
CA ARG A 80 -5.22 11.67 -18.12
C ARG A 80 -4.23 11.42 -19.24
N GLU A 81 -2.94 11.44 -18.93
CA GLU A 81 -1.90 11.00 -19.85
C GLU A 81 -1.96 9.46 -19.99
N GLU A 82 -1.84 8.96 -21.23
CA GLU A 82 -1.81 7.51 -21.49
C GLU A 82 -0.69 6.86 -20.70
N GLY A 83 -1.03 5.82 -19.93
CA GLY A 83 -0.09 5.11 -19.06
C GLY A 83 -0.02 5.61 -17.61
N ASN A 84 -0.62 6.73 -17.28
CA ASN A 84 -0.61 7.27 -15.92
C ASN A 84 -1.92 6.92 -15.18
N SER A 85 -1.90 5.85 -14.38
CA SER A 85 -3.05 5.38 -13.59
C SER A 85 -3.22 6.13 -12.26
N VAL A 86 -2.56 7.28 -12.07
CA VAL A 86 -2.63 8.03 -10.83
C VAL A 86 -3.97 8.73 -10.70
N ASN A 87 -4.87 8.18 -9.90
CA ASN A 87 -6.07 8.86 -9.43
C ASN A 87 -5.63 9.96 -8.44
N LEU A 88 -5.86 11.22 -8.77
CA LEU A 88 -5.58 12.36 -7.88
C LEU A 88 -6.40 12.31 -6.57
N ASP A 89 -7.48 11.52 -6.53
CA ASP A 89 -8.28 11.23 -5.33
C ASP A 89 -7.69 10.10 -4.45
N GLN A 90 -6.52 9.54 -4.81
CA GLN A 90 -5.90 8.51 -3.97
C GLN A 90 -5.31 9.16 -2.71
N PRO A 91 -5.41 8.48 -1.55
CA PRO A 91 -4.76 8.96 -0.35
C PRO A 91 -3.26 9.24 -0.61
N PRO A 92 -2.67 10.27 -0.01
CA PRO A 92 -1.25 10.62 -0.20
C PRO A 92 -0.31 9.43 -0.02
N LEU A 93 -0.65 8.51 0.88
CA LEU A 93 0.08 7.24 1.10
C LEU A 93 0.12 6.35 -0.14
N THR A 94 -1.00 6.25 -0.87
CA THR A 94 -1.07 5.42 -2.08
C THR A 94 -0.24 6.01 -3.21
N ILE A 95 -0.22 7.33 -3.36
CA ILE A 95 0.61 8.04 -4.35
C ILE A 95 2.08 7.77 -4.03
N ARG A 96 2.49 7.98 -2.77
CA ARG A 96 3.87 7.77 -2.32
C ARG A 96 4.31 6.31 -2.43
N THR A 97 3.42 5.36 -2.20
CA THR A 97 3.70 3.93 -2.39
C THR A 97 4.01 3.64 -3.86
N LYS A 98 3.19 4.13 -4.79
CA LYS A 98 3.42 3.95 -6.23
C LYS A 98 4.70 4.63 -6.73
N GLU A 99 5.03 5.81 -6.22
CA GLU A 99 6.29 6.48 -6.53
C GLU A 99 7.48 5.61 -6.16
N ILE A 100 7.47 4.97 -4.98
CA ILE A 100 8.53 4.09 -4.53
C ILE A 100 8.54 2.78 -5.34
N GLU A 101 7.38 2.19 -5.63
CA GLU A 101 7.26 0.98 -6.43
C GLU A 101 7.80 1.17 -7.86
N ASN A 102 7.64 2.36 -8.42
CA ASN A 102 8.13 2.71 -9.75
C ASN A 102 9.59 3.23 -9.75
N ASP A 103 10.20 3.44 -8.59
CA ASP A 103 11.59 3.89 -8.53
C ASP A 103 12.56 2.71 -8.70
N PRO A 104 13.34 2.66 -9.78
CA PRO A 104 14.29 1.57 -10.02
C PRO A 104 15.40 1.47 -8.98
N LYS A 105 15.60 2.51 -8.16
CA LYS A 105 16.59 2.53 -7.07
C LYS A 105 16.04 2.01 -5.74
N ALA A 106 14.70 1.88 -5.62
CA ALA A 106 14.10 1.39 -4.40
C ALA A 106 14.45 -0.10 -4.18
N PRO A 107 14.93 -0.50 -2.99
CA PRO A 107 15.33 -1.88 -2.71
C PRO A 107 14.11 -2.78 -2.43
N LEU A 108 13.26 -2.97 -3.43
CA LEU A 108 12.01 -3.74 -3.30
C LEU A 108 12.20 -5.25 -3.43
N VAL A 109 13.35 -5.69 -3.95
CA VAL A 109 13.62 -7.10 -4.17
C VAL A 109 14.46 -7.66 -3.02
N VAL A 110 14.00 -8.74 -2.41
CA VAL A 110 14.77 -9.47 -1.39
C VAL A 110 15.83 -10.33 -2.10
N PRO A 111 17.13 -10.07 -1.88
CA PRO A 111 18.18 -10.82 -2.54
C PRO A 111 18.34 -12.21 -1.90
N ASN A 112 18.78 -13.20 -2.70
CA ASN A 112 19.10 -14.53 -2.19
C ASN A 112 20.36 -14.55 -1.31
N LYS A 113 21.25 -13.57 -1.48
CA LYS A 113 22.49 -13.38 -0.68
C LYS A 113 22.69 -11.90 -0.39
N ILE A 114 23.15 -11.62 0.82
CA ILE A 114 23.43 -10.25 1.26
C ILE A 114 24.86 -9.90 0.86
N ASN A 115 25.01 -8.97 -0.10
CA ASN A 115 26.33 -8.51 -0.55
C ASN A 115 26.88 -7.36 0.30
N LYS A 116 26.03 -6.44 0.73
CA LYS A 116 26.37 -5.31 1.60
C LYS A 116 25.41 -5.31 2.79
N PRO A 117 25.74 -6.04 3.86
CA PRO A 117 24.87 -6.17 5.03
C PRO A 117 24.69 -4.83 5.74
N ASP A 118 23.47 -4.59 6.23
CA ASP A 118 23.20 -3.51 7.17
C ASP A 118 23.89 -3.82 8.53
N LEU A 119 24.17 -2.78 9.33
CA LEU A 119 24.76 -2.95 10.65
C LEU A 119 23.92 -3.88 11.54
N LEU A 120 22.60 -3.76 11.49
CA LEU A 120 21.69 -4.63 12.25
C LEU A 120 21.78 -6.09 11.81
N THR A 121 22.00 -6.34 10.53
CA THR A 121 22.22 -7.70 9.99
C THR A 121 23.48 -8.31 10.59
N LEU A 122 24.57 -7.54 10.65
CA LEU A 122 25.83 -7.98 11.26
C LEU A 122 25.65 -8.27 12.76
N GLN A 123 25.06 -7.35 13.51
CA GLN A 123 24.79 -7.50 14.93
C GLN A 123 23.89 -8.69 15.25
N THR A 124 22.90 -8.96 14.38
CA THR A 124 22.03 -10.13 14.56
C THR A 124 22.78 -11.44 14.28
N LYS A 125 23.65 -11.47 13.27
CA LYS A 125 24.52 -12.64 13.00
C LYS A 125 25.50 -12.91 14.14
N GLU A 126 26.18 -11.89 14.65
CA GLU A 126 27.03 -11.99 15.83
C GLU A 126 26.26 -12.59 17.01
N TYR A 127 25.12 -12.03 17.34
CA TYR A 127 24.28 -12.51 18.43
C TYR A 127 23.95 -14.01 18.28
N TRP A 128 23.60 -14.46 17.08
CA TRP A 128 23.32 -15.89 16.87
C TRP A 128 24.55 -16.79 16.95
N ALA A 129 25.71 -16.27 16.60
CA ALA A 129 26.97 -17.01 16.76
C ALA A 129 27.38 -17.12 18.24
N GLU A 130 27.24 -16.06 19.01
CA GLU A 130 27.57 -15.99 20.43
C GLU A 130 26.57 -16.76 21.31
N SER A 131 25.30 -16.82 20.93
CA SER A 131 24.21 -17.39 21.72
C SER A 131 24.29 -18.91 21.92
N LYS A 132 25.28 -19.59 21.34
CA LYS A 132 25.61 -20.98 21.65
C LYS A 132 26.29 -21.18 23.00
N GLY A 133 26.62 -20.07 23.69
CA GLY A 133 27.24 -20.10 25.01
C GLY A 133 26.89 -18.85 25.83
N ASN A 134 26.05 -18.98 26.85
CA ASN A 134 25.71 -17.99 27.88
C ASN A 134 25.08 -16.65 27.41
N VAL A 135 23.79 -16.69 27.21
CA VAL A 135 22.93 -15.64 26.57
C VAL A 135 22.54 -14.48 27.50
N PHE A 136 22.87 -14.49 28.78
CA PHE A 136 22.21 -13.61 29.76
C PHE A 136 22.68 -12.15 29.78
N TYR A 137 23.89 -11.84 29.36
CA TYR A 137 24.47 -10.51 29.60
C TYR A 137 24.36 -9.49 28.47
N ASP A 138 24.17 -9.92 27.22
CA ASP A 138 24.20 -9.00 26.08
C ASP A 138 22.82 -8.70 25.43
N LYS A 139 21.76 -9.30 25.99
CA LYS A 139 20.38 -9.14 25.49
C LYS A 139 19.93 -7.68 25.43
N TYR A 140 20.56 -6.80 26.20
CA TYR A 140 20.12 -5.41 26.38
C TYR A 140 21.04 -4.36 25.73
N LYS A 141 22.21 -4.74 25.24
CA LYS A 141 23.20 -3.76 24.79
C LYS A 141 23.19 -3.46 23.29
N LYS A 142 23.08 -4.47 22.43
CA LYS A 142 23.15 -4.29 20.97
C LYS A 142 21.75 -4.28 20.34
N LEU A 143 21.56 -3.42 19.36
CA LEU A 143 20.37 -3.40 18.51
C LEU A 143 20.41 -4.62 17.60
N ARG A 144 19.30 -5.34 17.45
CA ARG A 144 19.22 -6.54 16.59
C ARG A 144 17.82 -6.72 16.04
N TYR A 145 17.68 -7.47 14.97
CA TYR A 145 16.36 -7.79 14.44
C TYR A 145 15.56 -8.70 15.39
N PRO A 146 14.28 -8.39 15.62
CA PRO A 146 13.39 -9.25 16.41
C PRO A 146 12.87 -10.40 15.53
N ILE A 147 13.74 -11.41 15.29
CA ILE A 147 13.47 -12.55 14.42
C ILE A 147 13.22 -13.82 15.27
N ARG A 148 12.10 -14.49 15.00
CA ARG A 148 11.71 -15.75 15.60
C ARG A 148 11.44 -16.79 14.50
N VAL A 149 12.48 -17.42 13.99
CA VAL A 149 12.43 -18.43 12.93
C VAL A 149 13.32 -19.62 13.27
N GLY A 150 13.00 -20.77 12.69
CA GLY A 150 13.83 -21.96 12.81
C GLY A 150 15.21 -21.78 12.17
N ASP A 151 16.21 -22.55 12.65
CA ASP A 151 17.61 -22.43 12.21
C ASP A 151 17.76 -22.55 10.68
N LYS A 152 16.98 -23.42 10.08
CA LYS A 152 16.93 -23.63 8.63
C LYS A 152 16.61 -22.37 7.82
N HIS A 153 15.86 -21.44 8.40
CA HIS A 153 15.32 -20.27 7.69
C HIS A 153 15.98 -18.95 8.14
N ARG A 154 16.99 -19.00 9.01
CA ARG A 154 17.70 -17.82 9.55
C ARG A 154 18.31 -16.96 8.44
N GLU A 155 19.00 -17.56 7.48
CA GLU A 155 19.63 -16.81 6.40
C GLU A 155 18.60 -16.10 5.51
N ARG A 156 17.49 -16.77 5.18
CA ARG A 156 16.40 -16.17 4.40
C ARG A 156 15.72 -15.04 5.17
N ALA A 157 15.52 -15.20 6.46
CA ALA A 157 14.96 -14.17 7.34
C ALA A 157 15.88 -12.94 7.42
N LEU A 158 17.20 -13.13 7.44
CA LEU A 158 18.17 -12.04 7.41
C LEU A 158 18.13 -11.31 6.07
N CYS A 159 18.07 -12.02 4.94
CA CYS A 159 17.94 -11.40 3.62
C CYS A 159 16.69 -10.51 3.55
N PHE A 160 15.56 -11.00 4.06
CA PHE A 160 14.32 -10.24 4.13
C PHE A 160 14.46 -8.99 5.01
N MET A 161 14.96 -9.14 6.23
CA MET A 161 15.10 -8.03 7.18
C MET A 161 16.12 -6.99 6.74
N ASP A 162 17.19 -7.41 6.08
CA ASP A 162 18.17 -6.50 5.48
C ASP A 162 17.55 -5.63 4.37
N ALA A 163 16.78 -6.25 3.47
CA ALA A 163 16.05 -5.54 2.41
C ALA A 163 14.98 -4.61 3.01
N PHE A 164 14.22 -5.08 3.98
CA PHE A 164 13.21 -4.30 4.69
C PHE A 164 13.81 -3.06 5.38
N THR A 165 14.93 -3.22 6.09
CA THR A 165 15.64 -2.10 6.73
C THR A 165 16.13 -1.08 5.72
N LYS A 166 16.70 -1.54 4.61
CA LYS A 166 17.16 -0.66 3.52
C LYS A 166 16.00 0.11 2.90
N LEU A 167 14.86 -0.53 2.71
CA LEU A 167 13.65 0.11 2.22
C LEU A 167 13.11 1.16 3.20
N LEU A 168 13.08 0.86 4.49
CA LEU A 168 12.68 1.82 5.52
C LEU A 168 13.59 3.06 5.52
N ARG A 169 14.91 2.87 5.44
CA ARG A 169 15.87 3.98 5.35
C ARG A 169 15.74 4.76 4.05
N TYR A 170 15.49 4.07 2.94
CA TYR A 170 15.20 4.72 1.66
C TYR A 170 13.97 5.63 1.73
N ARG A 171 12.99 5.27 2.55
CA ARG A 171 11.80 6.08 2.83
C ARG A 171 12.03 7.19 3.88
N GLY A 172 13.25 7.32 4.42
CA GLY A 172 13.59 8.31 5.44
C GLY A 172 13.24 7.89 6.87
N HIS A 173 12.88 6.61 7.09
CA HIS A 173 12.62 6.09 8.43
C HIS A 173 13.88 5.50 9.04
N THR A 174 13.96 5.45 10.36
CA THR A 174 15.10 4.90 11.09
C THR A 174 14.67 3.74 11.97
N ILE A 175 15.61 2.80 12.22
CA ILE A 175 15.42 1.77 13.23
C ILE A 175 16.13 2.24 14.49
N ALA A 176 15.40 2.23 15.58
CA ALA A 176 15.85 2.69 16.87
C ALA A 176 15.51 1.67 17.95
N LYS A 177 15.96 1.93 19.15
CA LYS A 177 15.66 1.12 20.33
C LYS A 177 14.71 1.88 21.23
N ASP A 178 13.60 1.26 21.58
CA ASP A 178 12.69 1.73 22.61
C ASP A 178 12.50 0.65 23.66
N ASN A 179 12.67 0.99 24.93
CA ASN A 179 12.48 0.08 26.08
C ASN A 179 13.04 -1.35 25.86
N TYR A 180 14.27 -1.47 25.36
CA TYR A 180 14.94 -2.74 25.04
C TYR A 180 14.42 -3.47 23.78
N GLN A 181 13.44 -2.91 23.06
CA GLN A 181 12.93 -3.47 21.82
C GLN A 181 13.47 -2.71 20.60
N THR A 182 13.61 -3.41 19.50
CA THR A 182 13.96 -2.81 18.22
C THR A 182 12.66 -2.35 17.55
N CYS A 183 12.56 -1.05 17.29
CA CYS A 183 11.38 -0.39 16.72
C CYS A 183 11.76 0.37 15.46
N VAL A 184 10.79 0.63 14.62
CA VAL A 184 10.91 1.61 13.53
C VAL A 184 10.41 2.97 14.05
N LEU A 185 11.20 4.01 13.85
CA LEU A 185 10.80 5.38 14.12
C LEU A 185 10.23 6.00 12.84
N ILE A 186 8.93 6.29 12.84
CA ILE A 186 8.19 6.92 11.76
C ILE A 186 7.53 8.18 12.30
N ASP A 187 7.88 9.35 11.77
CA ASP A 187 7.30 10.65 12.16
C ASP A 187 7.27 10.88 13.68
N GLY A 188 8.34 10.45 14.37
CA GLY A 188 8.46 10.58 15.83
C GLY A 188 7.74 9.49 16.64
N ILE A 189 7.09 8.53 16.01
CA ILE A 189 6.38 7.43 16.65
C ILE A 189 7.20 6.15 16.56
N TYR A 190 7.41 5.47 17.70
CA TYR A 190 8.05 4.15 17.76
C TYR A 190 7.02 3.07 17.44
N ILE A 191 7.28 2.30 16.39
CA ILE A 191 6.43 1.17 15.97
C ILE A 191 7.22 -0.11 16.20
N GLU A 192 6.74 -0.94 17.10
CA GLU A 192 7.29 -2.28 17.33
C GLU A 192 7.01 -3.17 16.14
N PHE A 193 7.95 -4.03 15.81
CA PHE A 193 7.78 -5.04 14.77
C PHE A 193 8.52 -6.32 15.13
N HIS A 194 8.09 -7.44 14.62
CA HIS A 194 8.80 -8.70 14.71
C HIS A 194 8.54 -9.60 13.51
N LEU A 195 9.56 -10.33 13.10
CA LEU A 195 9.46 -11.34 12.08
C LEU A 195 9.35 -12.71 12.73
N ARG A 196 8.30 -13.44 12.43
CA ARG A 196 8.13 -14.82 12.89
C ARG A 196 7.83 -15.75 11.74
N GLU A 197 8.14 -17.02 11.92
CA GLU A 197 7.73 -18.07 11.00
C GLU A 197 6.34 -18.57 11.35
N ALA A 198 5.51 -18.77 10.32
CA ALA A 198 4.20 -19.39 10.46
C ALA A 198 4.37 -20.87 10.84
N THR A 199 3.46 -21.38 11.66
CA THR A 199 3.47 -22.79 12.07
C THR A 199 2.13 -23.45 11.70
N LYS A 200 2.21 -24.69 11.24
CA LYS A 200 1.04 -25.53 10.99
C LYS A 200 0.92 -26.57 12.10
N ARG A 201 -0.29 -26.73 12.64
CA ARG A 201 -0.58 -27.78 13.59
C ARG A 201 -0.65 -29.12 12.87
N VAL A 202 0.14 -30.08 13.36
CA VAL A 202 0.09 -31.48 12.91
C VAL A 202 -0.59 -32.30 14.00
N PRO A 203 -1.63 -33.09 13.69
CA PRO A 203 -2.31 -33.91 14.66
C PRO A 203 -1.36 -34.99 15.23
N PRO A 204 -1.65 -35.52 16.42
CA PRO A 204 -0.87 -36.58 17.02
C PRO A 204 -0.92 -37.85 16.15
N THR A 205 0.23 -38.55 16.07
CA THR A 205 0.37 -39.80 15.32
C THR A 205 -0.02 -41.04 16.16
N THR A 206 -0.08 -40.90 17.48
CA THR A 206 -0.45 -41.97 18.43
C THR A 206 -1.38 -41.42 19.51
N GLU A 207 -2.19 -42.29 20.15
CA GLU A 207 -3.13 -41.93 21.22
C GLU A 207 -2.49 -41.19 22.42
N HIS A 208 -1.20 -41.37 22.63
CA HIS A 208 -0.46 -40.74 23.73
C HIS A 208 0.44 -39.58 23.32
N SER A 209 0.37 -39.12 22.05
CA SER A 209 1.18 -38.00 21.58
C SER A 209 0.37 -36.71 21.53
N PHE A 210 1.03 -35.56 21.68
CA PHE A 210 0.40 -34.25 21.57
C PHE A 210 0.53 -33.71 20.15
N SER A 211 -0.40 -32.81 19.76
CA SER A 211 -0.29 -32.07 18.51
C SER A 211 1.01 -31.27 18.47
N GLN A 212 1.72 -31.37 17.38
CA GLN A 212 2.97 -30.62 17.16
C GLN A 212 2.72 -29.42 16.25
N TYR A 213 3.47 -28.34 16.45
CA TYR A 213 3.48 -27.19 15.56
C TYR A 213 4.77 -27.22 14.73
N VAL A 214 4.60 -27.42 13.42
CA VAL A 214 5.71 -27.52 12.48
C VAL A 214 5.84 -26.22 11.72
N PRO A 215 7.05 -25.64 11.59
CA PRO A 215 7.29 -24.46 10.78
C PRO A 215 6.92 -24.68 9.31
N THR A 216 6.24 -23.71 8.70
CA THR A 216 5.81 -23.80 7.29
C THR A 216 6.82 -23.24 6.30
N GLY A 217 7.80 -22.48 6.78
CA GLY A 217 8.70 -21.71 5.94
C GLY A 217 8.13 -20.36 5.48
N GLU A 218 6.89 -20.04 5.80
CA GLU A 218 6.29 -18.73 5.52
C GLU A 218 6.61 -17.74 6.63
N PHE A 219 6.91 -16.49 6.24
CA PHE A 219 7.22 -15.43 7.18
C PHE A 219 6.03 -14.49 7.38
N ILE A 220 5.83 -14.08 8.62
CA ILE A 220 4.83 -13.10 9.03
C ILE A 220 5.56 -11.95 9.71
N LEU A 221 5.48 -10.75 9.13
CA LEU A 221 5.89 -9.50 9.76
C LEU A 221 4.68 -8.91 10.48
N LYS A 222 4.84 -8.57 11.75
CA LYS A 222 3.80 -7.93 12.58
C LYS A 222 4.34 -6.67 13.19
#